data_2fc2ffdf3c94346b3f52cc8626f6953a
#
_entry.id   2fc2ffdf3c94346b3f52cc8626f6953a
#
_cell.length_a   1.000
_cell.length_b   1.000
_cell.length_c   1.000
_cell.angle_alpha   90.00
_cell.angle_beta   90.00
_cell.angle_gamma   90.00
#
_symmetry.space_group_name_H-M   'P 1'
#
loop_
_entity.id
_entity.type
_entity.pdbx_description
1 polymer ?
#
loop_
_entity_poly.entity_id
_entity_poly.type
_entity_poly.pdbx_seq_one_letter_code
_entity_poly.pdbx_strand_id
1 'polypeptide(L)'
;MYRLCEKLGCPGLADLRVRVASALADFRRESAGVDVNFPVRAGQDGAQVIEAIEKDLAQTLASTANVLGPSALDRAAALVWGAEHVTVLATAGNVAFAQNFRFQMAEVGRAVSVPVDEYEQRLAAASAGEKDVVVLVSFGGRGFVSRPAARELAGRGVPVVLVASAAPTPLDEFATVKLALSPDEDHARKVSPFGTGLSLLFVLDALFARCFVEDFDASLARRLGYYDRIVAMGGCSGGLTI
;
A
#
# COMPACT_ATOMS: atom_id res chain seq x y z
N MET A 1 -0.48 23.56 -27.00
CA MET A 1 -0.10 23.44 -25.57
C MET A 1 0.69 24.65 -25.06
N TYR A 2 1.73 25.14 -25.75
CA TYR A 2 2.49 26.36 -25.38
C TYR A 2 1.61 27.61 -25.19
N ARG A 3 0.67 27.89 -26.08
CA ARG A 3 -0.27 29.03 -25.99
C ARG A 3 -1.18 29.00 -24.76
N LEU A 4 -1.45 27.83 -24.18
CA LEU A 4 -2.22 27.69 -22.94
C LEU A 4 -1.34 28.08 -21.74
N CYS A 5 -0.09 27.63 -21.70
CA CYS A 5 0.85 28.00 -20.63
C CYS A 5 1.10 29.51 -20.62
N GLU A 6 1.29 30.13 -21.77
CA GLU A 6 1.44 31.60 -21.90
C GLU A 6 0.20 32.37 -21.38
N LYS A 7 -1.00 31.91 -21.74
CA LYS A 7 -2.25 32.55 -21.25
C LYS A 7 -2.43 32.40 -19.73
N LEU A 8 -1.86 31.36 -19.13
CA LEU A 8 -1.90 31.11 -17.69
C LEU A 8 -0.70 31.69 -16.95
N GLY A 9 0.17 32.43 -17.64
CA GLY A 9 1.38 33.05 -17.05
C GLY A 9 2.39 32.02 -16.54
N CYS A 10 2.45 30.82 -17.19
CA CYS A 10 3.38 29.76 -16.84
C CYS A 10 4.50 29.68 -17.87
N PRO A 11 5.78 29.67 -17.47
CA PRO A 11 6.92 29.60 -18.39
C PRO A 11 7.00 28.26 -19.15
N GLY A 12 6.24 27.24 -18.73
CA GLY A 12 6.19 25.95 -19.41
C GLY A 12 5.26 24.94 -18.76
N LEU A 13 5.14 23.76 -19.39
CA LEU A 13 4.26 22.69 -18.94
C LEU A 13 4.64 22.14 -17.56
N ALA A 14 5.93 22.14 -17.23
CA ALA A 14 6.42 21.69 -15.91
C ALA A 14 5.95 22.64 -14.79
N ASP A 15 6.05 23.95 -15.01
CA ASP A 15 5.57 24.98 -14.08
C ASP A 15 4.03 24.94 -13.94
N LEU A 16 3.32 24.77 -15.06
CA LEU A 16 1.86 24.60 -15.04
C LEU A 16 1.45 23.37 -14.20
N ARG A 17 2.13 22.24 -14.34
CA ARG A 17 1.86 21.04 -13.54
C ARG A 17 2.09 21.28 -12.05
N VAL A 18 3.17 21.96 -11.69
CA VAL A 18 3.47 22.31 -10.28
C VAL A 18 2.39 23.24 -9.73
N ARG A 19 2.00 24.29 -10.48
CA ARG A 19 0.95 25.23 -10.05
C ARG A 19 -0.41 24.57 -9.93
N VAL A 20 -0.78 23.70 -10.87
CA VAL A 20 -2.05 22.95 -10.81
C VAL A 20 -2.03 21.99 -9.63
N ALA A 21 -0.93 21.29 -9.39
CA ALA A 21 -0.81 20.40 -8.23
C ALA A 21 -0.88 21.17 -6.91
N SER A 22 -0.22 22.34 -6.82
CA SER A 22 -0.30 23.21 -5.64
C SER A 22 -1.73 23.76 -5.44
N ALA A 23 -2.35 24.30 -6.49
CA ALA A 23 -3.71 24.83 -6.41
C ALA A 23 -4.74 23.74 -6.06
N LEU A 24 -4.56 22.51 -6.57
CA LEU A 24 -5.41 21.37 -6.21
C LEU A 24 -5.22 20.96 -4.76
N ALA A 25 -3.98 21.00 -4.25
CA ALA A 25 -3.68 20.74 -2.85
C ALA A 25 -4.28 21.83 -1.94
N ASP A 26 -4.18 23.09 -2.33
CA ASP A 26 -4.76 24.21 -1.58
C ASP A 26 -6.30 24.16 -1.60
N PHE A 27 -6.92 23.88 -2.75
CA PHE A 27 -8.36 23.68 -2.87
C PHE A 27 -8.86 22.49 -2.01
N ARG A 28 -8.11 21.39 -1.98
CA ARG A 28 -8.42 20.25 -1.11
C ARG A 28 -8.28 20.59 0.36
N ARG A 29 -7.27 21.37 0.76
CA ARG A 29 -7.12 21.88 2.13
C ARG A 29 -8.28 22.76 2.55
N GLU A 30 -8.72 23.67 1.68
CA GLU A 30 -9.86 24.58 1.93
C GLU A 30 -11.19 23.80 1.98
N SER A 31 -11.37 22.80 1.12
CA SER A 31 -12.61 22.02 1.00
C SER A 31 -12.79 20.94 2.07
N ALA A 32 -11.70 20.39 2.59
CA ALA A 32 -11.72 19.24 3.49
C ALA A 32 -11.47 19.59 4.96
N GLY A 33 -11.03 20.79 5.28
CA GLY A 33 -10.88 21.28 6.66
C GLY A 33 -9.76 20.63 7.49
N VAL A 34 -9.01 19.63 6.96
CA VAL A 34 -7.91 18.97 7.67
C VAL A 34 -6.65 18.99 6.81
N ASP A 35 -5.54 19.46 7.38
CA ASP A 35 -4.22 19.31 6.79
C ASP A 35 -3.70 17.90 7.12
N VAL A 36 -3.75 16.98 6.16
CA VAL A 36 -3.33 15.58 6.30
C VAL A 36 -1.86 15.41 6.73
N ASN A 37 -1.04 16.44 6.53
CA ASN A 37 0.37 16.43 6.94
C ASN A 37 0.54 16.88 8.40
N PHE A 38 -0.34 17.78 8.86
CA PHE A 38 -0.33 18.36 10.20
C PHE A 38 -1.76 18.37 10.78
N PRO A 39 -2.37 17.18 11.00
CA PRO A 39 -3.76 17.10 11.48
C PRO A 39 -3.91 17.61 12.91
N VAL A 40 -2.84 17.60 13.69
CA VAL A 40 -2.84 18.05 15.09
C VAL A 40 -2.00 19.30 15.28
N ARG A 41 -2.35 20.10 16.30
CA ARG A 41 -1.71 21.38 16.64
C ARG A 41 -1.41 21.48 18.13
N ALA A 42 -0.46 22.33 18.50
CA ALA A 42 -0.16 22.60 19.90
C ALA A 42 -1.39 23.17 20.64
N GLY A 43 -1.60 22.74 21.87
CA GLY A 43 -2.69 23.22 22.73
C GLY A 43 -4.04 22.52 22.52
N GLN A 44 -4.15 21.56 21.61
CA GLN A 44 -5.36 20.74 21.50
C GLN A 44 -5.50 19.82 22.71
N ASP A 45 -6.75 19.67 23.19
CA ASP A 45 -7.10 18.64 24.18
C ASP A 45 -7.34 17.26 23.52
N GLY A 46 -7.58 16.24 24.34
CA GLY A 46 -7.77 14.88 23.87
C GLY A 46 -8.97 14.72 22.91
N ALA A 47 -10.06 15.42 23.13
CA ALA A 47 -11.25 15.36 22.28
C ALA A 47 -10.95 15.96 20.89
N GLN A 48 -10.28 17.09 20.86
CA GLN A 48 -9.85 17.76 19.63
C GLN A 48 -8.85 16.93 18.83
N VAL A 49 -7.93 16.22 19.50
CA VAL A 49 -6.98 15.31 18.83
C VAL A 49 -7.72 14.11 18.22
N ILE A 50 -8.68 13.50 18.94
CA ILE A 50 -9.48 12.38 18.42
C ILE A 50 -10.25 12.83 17.17
N GLU A 51 -10.94 13.96 17.22
CA GLU A 51 -11.69 14.50 16.08
C GLU A 51 -10.79 14.80 14.87
N ALA A 52 -9.61 15.37 15.10
CA ALA A 52 -8.64 15.69 14.05
C ALA A 52 -8.13 14.43 13.34
N ILE A 53 -7.77 13.40 14.09
CA ILE A 53 -7.30 12.13 13.56
C ILE A 53 -8.43 11.38 12.84
N GLU A 54 -9.65 11.36 13.39
CA GLU A 54 -10.81 10.75 12.73
C GLU A 54 -11.05 11.36 11.34
N LYS A 55 -11.05 12.70 11.24
CA LYS A 55 -11.23 13.41 9.96
C LYS A 55 -10.11 13.11 8.97
N ASP A 56 -8.86 13.12 9.42
CA ASP A 56 -7.69 12.80 8.59
C ASP A 56 -7.79 11.36 8.03
N LEU A 57 -8.07 10.39 8.88
CA LEU A 57 -8.19 9.00 8.47
C LEU A 57 -9.39 8.75 7.55
N ALA A 58 -10.54 9.38 7.82
CA ALA A 58 -11.72 9.30 6.95
C ALA A 58 -11.44 9.87 5.55
N GLN A 59 -10.78 11.03 5.47
CA GLN A 59 -10.37 11.65 4.21
C GLN A 59 -9.37 10.77 3.46
N THR A 60 -8.37 10.24 4.14
CA THR A 60 -7.36 9.34 3.55
C THR A 60 -7.99 8.07 3.01
N LEU A 61 -8.93 7.45 3.74
CA LEU A 61 -9.64 6.26 3.31
C LEU A 61 -10.44 6.53 2.02
N ALA A 62 -11.21 7.62 1.99
CA ALA A 62 -11.99 8.02 0.80
C ALA A 62 -11.06 8.30 -0.40
N SER A 63 -9.97 9.03 -0.19
CA SER A 63 -8.97 9.32 -1.22
C SER A 63 -8.34 8.04 -1.77
N THR A 64 -7.96 7.09 -0.89
CA THR A 64 -7.38 5.80 -1.29
C THR A 64 -8.37 4.97 -2.10
N ALA A 65 -9.62 4.84 -1.64
CA ALA A 65 -10.66 4.11 -2.36
C ALA A 65 -10.92 4.66 -3.77
N ASN A 66 -10.84 5.99 -3.93
CA ASN A 66 -11.03 6.65 -5.22
C ASN A 66 -9.87 6.41 -6.21
N VAL A 67 -8.63 6.22 -5.72
CA VAL A 67 -7.48 6.03 -6.60
C VAL A 67 -7.12 4.56 -6.83
N LEU A 68 -7.60 3.65 -5.99
CA LEU A 68 -7.40 2.21 -6.14
C LEU A 68 -8.29 1.67 -7.26
N GLY A 69 -7.72 1.43 -8.43
CA GLY A 69 -8.46 0.96 -9.61
C GLY A 69 -8.88 -0.52 -9.48
N PRO A 70 -10.17 -0.85 -9.68
CA PRO A 70 -10.66 -2.23 -9.56
C PRO A 70 -9.90 -3.22 -10.46
N SER A 71 -9.66 -2.88 -11.73
CA SER A 71 -8.93 -3.75 -12.66
C SER A 71 -7.46 -3.96 -12.28
N ALA A 72 -6.83 -2.98 -11.60
CA ALA A 72 -5.49 -3.15 -11.07
C ALA A 72 -5.50 -4.11 -9.88
N LEU A 73 -6.50 -4.01 -9.00
CA LEU A 73 -6.69 -4.92 -7.88
C LEU A 73 -6.93 -6.36 -8.36
N ASP A 74 -7.80 -6.55 -9.36
CA ASP A 74 -8.07 -7.89 -9.95
C ASP A 74 -6.80 -8.51 -10.51
N ARG A 75 -6.01 -7.75 -11.29
CA ARG A 75 -4.74 -8.24 -11.85
C ARG A 75 -3.71 -8.55 -10.78
N ALA A 76 -3.59 -7.70 -9.77
CA ALA A 76 -2.67 -7.93 -8.66
C ALA A 76 -3.03 -9.19 -7.87
N ALA A 77 -4.32 -9.38 -7.57
CA ALA A 77 -4.81 -10.57 -6.87
C ALA A 77 -4.58 -11.86 -7.69
N ALA A 78 -4.83 -11.83 -8.99
CA ALA A 78 -4.55 -12.98 -9.87
C ALA A 78 -3.06 -13.36 -9.88
N LEU A 79 -2.16 -12.36 -9.92
CA LEU A 79 -0.71 -12.59 -9.83
C LEU A 79 -0.33 -13.21 -8.48
N VAL A 80 -0.80 -12.61 -7.37
CA VAL A 80 -0.49 -13.08 -6.00
C VAL A 80 -1.05 -14.47 -5.74
N TRP A 81 -2.30 -14.72 -6.18
CA TRP A 81 -2.94 -16.01 -5.96
C TRP A 81 -2.34 -17.14 -6.81
N GLY A 82 -1.94 -16.83 -8.04
CA GLY A 82 -1.35 -17.80 -8.98
C GLY A 82 0.14 -18.09 -8.77
N ALA A 83 0.86 -17.30 -7.99
CA ALA A 83 2.30 -17.44 -7.80
C ALA A 83 2.70 -18.70 -7.01
N GLU A 84 3.86 -19.28 -7.31
CA GLU A 84 4.48 -20.33 -6.50
C GLU A 84 4.99 -19.76 -5.17
N HIS A 85 5.64 -18.58 -5.20
CA HIS A 85 6.09 -17.87 -4.00
C HIS A 85 5.68 -16.39 -4.09
N VAL A 86 5.29 -15.85 -2.94
CA VAL A 86 4.95 -14.43 -2.78
C VAL A 86 5.93 -13.80 -1.79
N THR A 87 6.60 -12.74 -2.24
CA THR A 87 7.49 -11.96 -1.37
C THR A 87 7.01 -10.52 -1.29
N VAL A 88 6.92 -9.97 -0.08
CA VAL A 88 6.63 -8.54 0.13
C VAL A 88 7.91 -7.82 0.54
N LEU A 89 8.38 -6.91 -0.29
CA LEU A 89 9.52 -6.03 0.03
C LEU A 89 8.98 -4.72 0.59
N ALA A 90 9.25 -4.47 1.86
CA ALA A 90 8.84 -3.28 2.59
C ALA A 90 9.94 -2.81 3.53
N THR A 91 10.00 -1.51 3.84
CA THR A 91 11.02 -0.94 4.72
C THR A 91 10.39 -0.08 5.82
N ALA A 92 11.11 0.10 6.92
CA ALA A 92 10.71 0.91 8.07
C ALA A 92 9.31 0.55 8.60
N GLY A 93 8.46 1.53 8.87
CA GLY A 93 7.10 1.32 9.40
C GLY A 93 6.18 0.50 8.49
N ASN A 94 6.48 0.40 7.19
CA ASN A 94 5.67 -0.38 6.25
C ASN A 94 5.78 -1.89 6.47
N VAL A 95 6.85 -2.37 7.13
CA VAL A 95 7.05 -3.79 7.45
C VAL A 95 5.91 -4.33 8.30
N ALA A 96 5.36 -3.55 9.23
CA ALA A 96 4.25 -3.98 10.08
C ALA A 96 3.00 -4.34 9.25
N PHE A 97 2.67 -3.55 8.23
CA PHE A 97 1.54 -3.81 7.33
C PHE A 97 1.81 -5.02 6.43
N ALA A 98 3.03 -5.18 5.92
CA ALA A 98 3.44 -6.36 5.18
C ALA A 98 3.35 -7.65 6.02
N GLN A 99 3.71 -7.60 7.29
CA GLN A 99 3.56 -8.71 8.22
C GLN A 99 2.09 -9.04 8.53
N ASN A 100 1.21 -8.02 8.62
CA ASN A 100 -0.23 -8.25 8.72
C ASN A 100 -0.78 -8.97 7.48
N PHE A 101 -0.42 -8.53 6.28
CA PHE A 101 -0.79 -9.21 5.04
C PHE A 101 -0.27 -10.67 5.00
N ARG A 102 0.99 -10.90 5.39
CA ARG A 102 1.55 -12.26 5.52
C ARG A 102 0.73 -13.12 6.47
N PHE A 103 0.33 -12.57 7.61
CA PHE A 103 -0.49 -13.28 8.59
C PHE A 103 -1.86 -13.67 7.99
N GLN A 104 -2.55 -12.72 7.35
CA GLN A 104 -3.85 -12.97 6.70
C GLN A 104 -3.74 -14.06 5.62
N MET A 105 -2.71 -14.01 4.77
CA MET A 105 -2.47 -15.00 3.72
C MET A 105 -2.17 -16.40 4.31
N ALA A 106 -1.43 -16.46 5.42
CA ALA A 106 -1.16 -17.73 6.11
C ALA A 106 -2.44 -18.39 6.64
N GLU A 107 -3.43 -17.61 7.09
CA GLU A 107 -4.73 -18.13 7.56
C GLU A 107 -5.56 -18.81 6.46
N VAL A 108 -5.27 -18.54 5.20
CA VAL A 108 -5.87 -19.21 4.04
C VAL A 108 -4.91 -20.20 3.36
N GLY A 109 -3.82 -20.55 4.04
CA GLY A 109 -2.86 -21.55 3.58
C GLY A 109 -1.90 -21.07 2.50
N ARG A 110 -1.72 -19.74 2.35
CA ARG A 110 -0.78 -19.14 1.39
C ARG A 110 0.44 -18.58 2.12
N ALA A 111 1.61 -19.15 1.87
CA ALA A 111 2.85 -18.66 2.44
C ALA A 111 3.29 -17.35 1.74
N VAL A 112 3.63 -16.35 2.53
CA VAL A 112 4.19 -15.08 2.07
C VAL A 112 5.48 -14.81 2.84
N SER A 113 6.54 -14.43 2.14
CA SER A 113 7.81 -14.02 2.73
C SER A 113 7.85 -12.50 2.91
N VAL A 114 8.36 -12.04 4.04
CA VAL A 114 8.58 -10.60 4.32
C VAL A 114 9.99 -10.45 4.90
N PRO A 115 11.02 -10.40 4.06
CA PRO A 115 12.40 -10.18 4.52
C PRO A 115 12.53 -8.77 5.11
N VAL A 116 13.22 -8.64 6.24
CA VAL A 116 13.26 -7.39 7.02
C VAL A 116 14.56 -6.63 6.78
N ASP A 117 15.70 -7.33 6.74
CA ASP A 117 16.97 -6.67 6.49
C ASP A 117 17.29 -6.47 4.99
N GLU A 118 18.19 -5.56 4.70
CA GLU A 118 18.53 -5.18 3.33
C GLU A 118 19.13 -6.34 2.53
N TYR A 119 19.95 -7.15 3.14
CA TYR A 119 20.59 -8.29 2.45
C TYR A 119 19.54 -9.35 2.09
N GLU A 120 18.66 -9.70 3.03
CA GLU A 120 17.55 -10.63 2.78
C GLU A 120 16.63 -10.13 1.66
N GLN A 121 16.31 -8.83 1.63
CA GLN A 121 15.50 -8.23 0.57
C GLN A 121 16.17 -8.32 -0.80
N ARG A 122 17.48 -8.06 -0.86
CA ARG A 122 18.27 -8.21 -2.09
C ARG A 122 18.36 -9.67 -2.53
N LEU A 123 18.57 -10.58 -1.58
CA LEU A 123 18.61 -12.02 -1.84
C LEU A 123 17.27 -12.52 -2.38
N ALA A 124 16.15 -12.09 -1.78
CA ALA A 124 14.81 -12.44 -2.23
C ALA A 124 14.53 -11.92 -3.65
N ALA A 125 14.93 -10.68 -3.95
CA ALA A 125 14.81 -10.14 -5.31
C ALA A 125 15.69 -10.89 -6.33
N ALA A 126 16.91 -11.26 -5.94
CA ALA A 126 17.84 -11.97 -6.82
C ALA A 126 17.45 -13.44 -7.06
N SER A 127 16.79 -14.10 -6.11
CA SER A 127 16.38 -15.50 -6.20
C SER A 127 15.01 -15.72 -6.83
N ALA A 128 14.15 -14.71 -6.88
CA ALA A 128 12.81 -14.82 -7.46
C ALA A 128 12.83 -15.21 -8.93
N GLY A 129 11.92 -16.08 -9.35
CA GLY A 129 11.73 -16.55 -10.72
C GLY A 129 10.44 -16.05 -11.38
N GLU A 130 10.22 -16.40 -12.64
CA GLU A 130 9.06 -15.96 -13.43
C GLU A 130 7.71 -16.43 -12.86
N LYS A 131 7.71 -17.51 -12.06
CA LYS A 131 6.50 -18.04 -11.39
C LYS A 131 6.25 -17.44 -10.03
N ASP A 132 7.16 -16.61 -9.54
CA ASP A 132 7.02 -15.90 -8.27
C ASP A 132 6.38 -14.53 -8.51
N VAL A 133 5.93 -13.89 -7.44
CA VAL A 133 5.49 -12.50 -7.46
C VAL A 133 6.13 -11.71 -6.33
N VAL A 134 6.56 -10.50 -6.62
CA VAL A 134 7.06 -9.58 -5.61
C VAL A 134 6.09 -8.41 -5.45
N VAL A 135 5.55 -8.26 -4.25
CA VAL A 135 4.80 -7.06 -3.84
C VAL A 135 5.80 -6.05 -3.29
N LEU A 136 6.04 -4.98 -4.01
CA LEU A 136 7.00 -3.96 -3.65
C LEU A 136 6.28 -2.75 -3.05
N VAL A 137 6.48 -2.50 -1.75
CA VAL A 137 5.86 -1.38 -1.03
C VAL A 137 6.84 -0.22 -0.92
N SER A 138 6.53 0.90 -1.60
CA SER A 138 7.37 2.09 -1.56
C SER A 138 6.59 3.34 -1.95
N PHE A 139 6.11 4.12 -0.97
CA PHE A 139 5.23 5.26 -1.19
C PHE A 139 5.72 6.20 -2.30
N GLY A 140 6.94 6.73 -2.20
CA GLY A 140 7.52 7.68 -3.17
C GLY A 140 8.53 7.05 -4.14
N GLY A 141 8.76 5.74 -4.09
CA GLY A 141 9.75 5.08 -4.96
C GLY A 141 11.21 5.40 -4.63
N ARG A 142 11.49 5.95 -3.45
CA ARG A 142 12.84 6.44 -3.05
C ARG A 142 13.55 5.52 -2.07
N GLY A 143 12.97 4.36 -1.74
CA GLY A 143 13.59 3.39 -0.84
C GLY A 143 14.92 2.87 -1.38
N PHE A 144 15.90 2.69 -0.49
CA PHE A 144 17.27 2.31 -0.86
C PHE A 144 17.34 0.99 -1.62
N VAL A 145 16.54 0.00 -1.22
CA VAL A 145 16.45 -1.31 -1.89
C VAL A 145 15.47 -1.30 -3.07
N SER A 146 14.45 -0.44 -3.04
CA SER A 146 13.28 -0.55 -3.94
C SER A 146 13.64 -0.46 -5.42
N ARG A 147 14.44 0.51 -5.85
CA ARG A 147 14.74 0.70 -7.27
C ARG A 147 15.69 -0.35 -7.84
N PRO A 148 16.81 -0.71 -7.18
CA PRO A 148 17.66 -1.81 -7.63
C PRO A 148 16.91 -3.13 -7.72
N ALA A 149 16.10 -3.47 -6.71
CA ALA A 149 15.29 -4.69 -6.71
C ALA A 149 14.26 -4.68 -7.84
N ALA A 150 13.50 -3.59 -8.02
CA ALA A 150 12.50 -3.49 -9.08
C ALA A 150 13.11 -3.65 -10.48
N ARG A 151 14.27 -3.03 -10.73
CA ARG A 151 15.00 -3.18 -11.99
C ARG A 151 15.45 -4.61 -12.23
N GLU A 152 16.01 -5.26 -11.22
CA GLU A 152 16.48 -6.66 -11.30
C GLU A 152 15.31 -7.60 -11.62
N LEU A 153 14.22 -7.48 -10.89
CA LEU A 153 13.01 -8.30 -11.07
C LEU A 153 12.42 -8.10 -12.48
N ALA A 154 12.23 -6.86 -12.91
CA ALA A 154 11.68 -6.55 -14.23
C ALA A 154 12.59 -7.05 -15.36
N GLY A 155 13.92 -6.93 -15.21
CA GLY A 155 14.90 -7.43 -16.17
C GLY A 155 14.90 -8.95 -16.34
N ARG A 156 14.39 -9.68 -15.34
CA ARG A 156 14.27 -11.15 -15.33
C ARG A 156 12.83 -11.63 -15.58
N GLY A 157 11.90 -10.73 -15.92
CA GLY A 157 10.50 -11.07 -16.17
C GLY A 157 9.70 -11.48 -14.94
N VAL A 158 10.20 -11.22 -13.73
CA VAL A 158 9.48 -11.49 -12.48
C VAL A 158 8.36 -10.46 -12.29
N PRO A 159 7.09 -10.88 -12.11
CA PRO A 159 5.99 -9.95 -11.90
C PRO A 159 6.16 -9.10 -10.63
N VAL A 160 6.01 -7.78 -10.78
CA VAL A 160 6.08 -6.81 -9.69
C VAL A 160 4.73 -6.15 -9.48
N VAL A 161 4.12 -6.37 -8.32
CA VAL A 161 2.97 -5.62 -7.82
C VAL A 161 3.49 -4.45 -7.01
N LEU A 162 3.46 -3.24 -7.59
CA LEU A 162 3.93 -2.03 -6.92
C LEU A 162 2.81 -1.41 -6.09
N VAL A 163 3.03 -1.25 -4.79
CA VAL A 163 2.14 -0.51 -3.88
C VAL A 163 2.81 0.84 -3.58
N ALA A 164 2.31 1.90 -4.20
CA ALA A 164 2.92 3.23 -4.15
C ALA A 164 1.89 4.34 -4.28
N SER A 165 2.28 5.60 -4.00
CA SER A 165 1.44 6.78 -4.22
C SER A 165 0.84 6.77 -5.64
N ALA A 166 -0.41 7.25 -5.77
CA ALA A 166 -1.06 7.46 -7.07
C ALA A 166 -0.26 8.45 -7.96
N ALA A 167 0.52 9.34 -7.36
CA ALA A 167 1.45 10.20 -8.11
C ALA A 167 2.52 9.35 -8.84
N PRO A 168 3.09 9.86 -9.94
CA PRO A 168 4.16 9.18 -10.64
C PRO A 168 5.38 8.93 -9.74
N THR A 169 5.91 7.72 -9.79
CA THR A 169 7.12 7.33 -9.05
C THR A 169 8.18 6.76 -10.00
N PRO A 170 9.47 6.79 -9.61
CA PRO A 170 10.56 6.18 -10.40
C PRO A 170 10.48 4.65 -10.52
N LEU A 171 9.51 4.01 -9.86
CA LEU A 171 9.31 2.56 -9.88
C LEU A 171 8.21 2.14 -10.86
N ASP A 172 7.40 3.08 -11.34
CA ASP A 172 6.25 2.79 -12.20
C ASP A 172 6.68 2.07 -13.49
N GLU A 173 7.88 2.36 -14.02
CA GLU A 173 8.44 1.72 -15.21
C GLU A 173 8.74 0.22 -15.04
N PHE A 174 8.91 -0.25 -13.80
CA PHE A 174 9.24 -1.64 -13.46
C PHE A 174 8.02 -2.45 -13.02
N ALA A 175 6.87 -1.81 -12.84
CA ALA A 175 5.68 -2.44 -12.29
C ALA A 175 4.89 -3.21 -13.36
N THR A 176 4.58 -4.48 -13.08
CA THR A 176 3.59 -5.24 -13.85
C THR A 176 2.18 -4.69 -13.60
N VAL A 177 1.90 -4.33 -12.36
CA VAL A 177 0.67 -3.67 -11.94
C VAL A 177 0.97 -2.75 -10.75
N LYS A 178 0.28 -1.59 -10.70
CA LYS A 178 0.39 -0.63 -9.61
C LYS A 178 -0.92 -0.58 -8.83
N LEU A 179 -0.85 -0.77 -7.52
CA LEU A 179 -1.90 -0.50 -6.56
C LEU A 179 -1.63 0.89 -5.94
N ALA A 180 -2.54 1.82 -6.19
CA ALA A 180 -2.34 3.21 -5.85
C ALA A 180 -2.73 3.50 -4.39
N LEU A 181 -1.84 4.17 -3.66
CA LEU A 181 -2.10 4.79 -2.35
C LEU A 181 -2.56 6.24 -2.54
N SER A 182 -3.31 6.78 -1.57
CA SER A 182 -3.62 8.21 -1.53
C SER A 182 -2.36 9.07 -1.74
N PRO A 183 -2.38 10.06 -2.63
CA PRO A 183 -1.24 10.93 -2.87
C PRO A 183 -1.20 12.16 -1.94
N ASP A 184 -2.15 12.29 -1.01
CA ASP A 184 -2.44 13.54 -0.33
C ASP A 184 -1.40 13.88 0.77
N GLU A 185 -0.68 12.87 1.28
CA GLU A 185 0.32 13.05 2.32
C GLU A 185 1.72 13.32 1.71
N ASP A 186 2.43 14.30 2.25
CA ASP A 186 3.82 14.60 1.86
C ASP A 186 4.77 13.50 2.35
N HIS A 187 5.82 13.23 1.59
CA HIS A 187 6.79 12.18 1.95
C HIS A 187 7.58 12.51 3.21
N ALA A 188 7.99 13.76 3.40
CA ALA A 188 8.94 14.18 4.44
C ALA A 188 8.36 15.17 5.45
N ARG A 189 7.46 16.06 5.02
CA ARG A 189 6.96 17.18 5.82
C ARG A 189 5.61 16.86 6.43
N LYS A 190 5.61 16.07 7.50
CA LYS A 190 4.41 15.63 8.21
C LYS A 190 4.70 15.29 9.67
N VAL A 191 3.67 15.24 10.49
CA VAL A 191 3.77 14.83 11.90
C VAL A 191 4.13 13.34 12.00
N SER A 192 3.43 12.51 11.25
CA SER A 192 3.62 11.05 11.19
C SER A 192 2.96 10.51 9.92
N PRO A 193 3.34 9.32 9.41
CA PRO A 193 2.72 8.74 8.22
C PRO A 193 1.34 8.12 8.52
N PHE A 194 0.42 8.88 9.13
CA PHE A 194 -0.93 8.41 9.47
C PHE A 194 -1.69 7.99 8.21
N GLY A 195 -1.76 8.89 7.23
CA GLY A 195 -2.45 8.64 5.98
C GLY A 195 -1.78 7.55 5.14
N THR A 196 -0.45 7.59 5.00
CA THR A 196 0.28 6.53 4.29
C THR A 196 0.06 5.16 4.93
N GLY A 197 0.08 5.07 6.27
CA GLY A 197 -0.13 3.82 6.99
C GLY A 197 -1.54 3.25 6.77
N LEU A 198 -2.58 4.09 6.94
CA LEU A 198 -3.97 3.67 6.69
C LEU A 198 -4.20 3.28 5.23
N SER A 199 -3.68 4.08 4.29
CA SER A 199 -3.79 3.80 2.86
C SER A 199 -3.15 2.46 2.51
N LEU A 200 -1.97 2.17 3.06
CA LEU A 200 -1.28 0.90 2.86
C LEU A 200 -2.05 -0.28 3.48
N LEU A 201 -2.57 -0.13 4.69
CA LEU A 201 -3.42 -1.14 5.33
C LEU A 201 -4.62 -1.46 4.46
N PHE A 202 -5.37 -0.43 4.04
CA PHE A 202 -6.56 -0.60 3.19
C PHE A 202 -6.25 -1.32 1.88
N VAL A 203 -5.16 -0.95 1.19
CA VAL A 203 -4.78 -1.55 -0.10
C VAL A 203 -4.36 -3.02 0.07
N LEU A 204 -3.61 -3.35 1.13
CA LEU A 204 -3.20 -4.73 1.39
C LEU A 204 -4.38 -5.58 1.86
N ASP A 205 -5.30 -5.03 2.67
CA ASP A 205 -6.54 -5.73 3.06
C ASP A 205 -7.46 -5.96 1.86
N ALA A 206 -7.59 -4.98 0.96
CA ALA A 206 -8.33 -5.15 -0.30
C ALA A 206 -7.70 -6.22 -1.20
N LEU A 207 -6.36 -6.26 -1.29
CA LEU A 207 -5.63 -7.28 -2.04
C LEU A 207 -5.86 -8.66 -1.43
N PHE A 208 -5.76 -8.81 -0.10
CA PHE A 208 -6.08 -10.05 0.59
C PHE A 208 -7.53 -10.49 0.36
N ALA A 209 -8.49 -9.58 0.55
CA ALA A 209 -9.90 -9.89 0.35
C ALA A 209 -10.19 -10.34 -1.09
N ARG A 210 -9.54 -9.70 -2.06
CA ARG A 210 -9.70 -10.09 -3.47
C ARG A 210 -9.05 -11.44 -3.77
N CYS A 211 -7.89 -11.75 -3.16
CA CYS A 211 -7.28 -13.10 -3.20
C CYS A 211 -8.21 -14.16 -2.55
N PHE A 212 -8.82 -13.82 -1.41
CA PHE A 212 -9.75 -14.72 -0.72
C PHE A 212 -10.94 -15.09 -1.60
N VAL A 213 -11.47 -14.14 -2.36
CA VAL A 213 -12.61 -14.34 -3.27
C VAL A 213 -12.25 -15.21 -4.49
N GLU A 214 -10.97 -15.33 -4.88
CA GLU A 214 -10.56 -16.21 -5.99
C GLU A 214 -10.94 -17.68 -5.75
N ASP A 215 -10.93 -18.14 -4.50
CA ASP A 215 -11.32 -19.47 -4.10
C ASP A 215 -12.02 -19.40 -2.72
N PHE A 216 -13.17 -18.74 -2.70
CA PHE A 216 -13.87 -18.35 -1.47
C PHE A 216 -14.16 -19.54 -0.56
N ASP A 217 -14.78 -20.60 -1.07
CA ASP A 217 -15.20 -21.75 -0.26
C ASP A 217 -14.01 -22.50 0.33
N ALA A 218 -12.97 -22.73 -0.46
CA ALA A 218 -11.75 -23.38 0.04
C ALA A 218 -10.96 -22.48 1.01
N SER A 219 -10.91 -21.17 0.78
CA SER A 219 -10.28 -20.22 1.68
C SER A 219 -10.99 -20.17 3.02
N LEU A 220 -12.33 -20.13 3.01
CA LEU A 220 -13.15 -20.16 4.22
C LEU A 220 -12.99 -21.49 4.98
N ALA A 221 -13.05 -22.61 4.28
CA ALA A 221 -12.86 -23.93 4.89
C ALA A 221 -11.47 -24.07 5.56
N ARG A 222 -10.39 -23.58 4.89
CA ARG A 222 -9.05 -23.56 5.46
C ARG A 222 -8.98 -22.68 6.70
N ARG A 223 -9.52 -21.46 6.62
CA ARG A 223 -9.53 -20.49 7.72
C ARG A 223 -10.20 -21.07 8.97
N LEU A 224 -11.39 -21.63 8.82
CA LEU A 224 -12.15 -22.25 9.92
C LEU A 224 -11.44 -23.52 10.44
N GLY A 225 -11.00 -24.40 9.55
CA GLY A 225 -10.29 -25.63 9.95
C GLY A 225 -8.94 -25.38 10.61
N TYR A 226 -8.25 -24.27 10.31
CA TYR A 226 -7.03 -23.89 11.05
C TYR A 226 -7.38 -23.38 12.45
N TYR A 227 -8.43 -22.55 12.56
CA TYR A 227 -8.89 -22.07 13.86
C TYR A 227 -9.26 -23.21 14.80
N ASP A 228 -10.06 -24.17 14.33
CA ASP A 228 -10.46 -25.36 15.12
C ASP A 228 -9.25 -26.15 15.62
N ARG A 229 -8.23 -26.35 14.75
CA ARG A 229 -6.99 -27.03 15.14
C ARG A 229 -6.16 -26.23 16.15
N ILE A 230 -6.09 -24.90 16.02
CA ILE A 230 -5.36 -24.04 16.97
C ILE A 230 -6.03 -24.11 18.34
N VAL A 231 -7.37 -24.03 18.39
CA VAL A 231 -8.12 -24.14 19.64
C VAL A 231 -7.89 -25.53 20.28
N ALA A 232 -7.92 -26.60 19.49
CA ALA A 232 -7.66 -27.96 19.98
C ALA A 232 -6.23 -28.13 20.54
N MET A 233 -5.22 -27.51 19.94
CA MET A 233 -3.84 -27.53 20.44
C MET A 233 -3.65 -26.73 21.75
N GLY A 234 -4.44 -25.70 21.97
CA GLY A 234 -4.33 -24.84 23.16
C GLY A 234 -4.88 -25.44 24.46
N GLY A 235 -5.52 -26.62 24.42
CA GLY A 235 -6.09 -27.29 25.59
C GLY A 235 -7.18 -26.48 26.33
N CYS A 236 -7.66 -25.40 25.76
CA CYS A 236 -8.72 -24.57 26.32
C CYS A 236 -10.09 -25.15 25.98
N SER A 237 -10.54 -26.13 26.81
CA SER A 237 -11.95 -26.49 26.90
C SER A 237 -12.74 -25.38 27.63
N GLY A 238 -12.64 -24.17 27.19
CA GLY A 238 -13.35 -23.03 27.75
C GLY A 238 -13.75 -22.09 26.63
N GLY A 239 -15.06 -22.10 26.28
CA GLY A 239 -15.61 -21.34 25.18
C GLY A 239 -15.13 -19.89 25.13
N LEU A 240 -14.35 -19.56 24.12
CA LEU A 240 -14.27 -18.21 23.60
C LEU A 240 -15.51 -18.03 22.70
N THR A 241 -16.61 -17.60 23.35
CA THR A 241 -17.71 -16.96 22.63
C THR A 241 -17.21 -15.58 22.22
N ILE A 242 -16.99 -15.37 20.93
CA ILE A 242 -16.81 -14.03 20.34
C ILE A 242 -18.22 -13.47 20.07
#